data_9171a0d785ebb1bd3ee53d52de07e53c
#
_entry.id   9171a0d785ebb1bd3ee53d52de07e53c
#
_cell.length_a   1.000
_cell.length_b   1.000
_cell.length_c   1.000
_cell.angle_alpha   90.00
_cell.angle_beta   90.00
_cell.angle_gamma   90.00
#
_symmetry.space_group_name_H-M   'P 1'
#
loop_
_entity.id
_entity.type
_entity.pdbx_description
1 polymer ?
#
loop_
_entity_poly.entity_id
_entity_poly.type
_entity_poly.pdbx_seq_one_letter_code
_entity_poly.pdbx_strand_id
1 'polypeptide(L)'
;MSIIEFFVILGAYLLGSVPTGHIIVRKIKGIDIRETGSGSTGATNVNRQLGRDWGRAVLILDALKGFLVAAFVLFFFRFNLWIAGLAIFLVVLGHVYPVFLKFRGGKGVATFVGVLIPILVLCLGGFPHPWTYGAIAGVVIGWVIVYKLRKQMGLSSLFLMALVILYFGGLTAFTEFSAYSTLTIFITLLALFIICNHRENWRRLWRGQEPKTDLI
;
A
#
# COMPACT_ATOMS: atom_id res chain seq x y z
N MET A 1 13.44 6.38 -22.38
CA MET A 1 12.11 5.83 -22.10
C MET A 1 11.40 5.58 -23.43
N SER A 2 11.02 4.34 -23.71
CA SER A 2 10.26 3.98 -24.89
C SER A 2 8.79 4.43 -24.77
N ILE A 3 8.05 4.45 -25.87
CA ILE A 3 6.63 4.78 -25.87
C ILE A 3 5.81 3.75 -25.05
N ILE A 4 6.24 2.49 -25.04
CA ILE A 4 5.60 1.42 -24.27
C ILE A 4 5.80 1.68 -22.76
N GLU A 5 7.01 2.00 -22.33
CA GLU A 5 7.30 2.32 -20.92
C GLU A 5 6.47 3.52 -20.44
N PHE A 6 6.30 4.54 -21.28
CA PHE A 6 5.44 5.69 -20.97
C PHE A 6 3.99 5.25 -20.70
N PHE A 7 3.40 4.43 -21.59
CA PHE A 7 2.03 3.96 -21.40
C PHE A 7 1.86 3.03 -20.21
N VAL A 8 2.85 2.22 -19.88
CA VAL A 8 2.85 1.37 -18.68
C VAL A 8 2.84 2.22 -17.40
N ILE A 9 3.68 3.24 -17.34
CA ILE A 9 3.77 4.16 -16.21
C ILE A 9 2.46 4.95 -16.04
N LEU A 10 1.92 5.50 -17.13
CA LEU A 10 0.64 6.21 -17.15
C LEU A 10 -0.51 5.28 -16.74
N GLY A 11 -0.56 4.07 -17.28
CA GLY A 11 -1.56 3.05 -16.95
C GLY A 11 -1.53 2.64 -15.47
N ALA A 12 -0.34 2.51 -14.90
CA ALA A 12 -0.16 2.23 -13.47
C ALA A 12 -0.77 3.34 -12.59
N TYR A 13 -0.52 4.61 -12.92
CA TYR A 13 -1.12 5.73 -12.21
C TYR A 13 -2.65 5.77 -12.37
N LEU A 14 -3.17 5.58 -13.59
CA LEU A 14 -4.61 5.59 -13.86
C LEU A 14 -5.33 4.44 -13.15
N LEU A 15 -4.77 3.22 -13.17
CA LEU A 15 -5.32 2.09 -12.43
C LEU A 15 -5.29 2.34 -10.92
N GLY A 16 -4.20 2.89 -10.41
CA GLY A 16 -4.11 3.36 -9.02
C GLY A 16 -5.19 4.36 -8.68
N SER A 17 -5.49 5.28 -9.59
CA SER A 17 -6.47 6.36 -9.43
C SER A 17 -7.93 5.88 -9.38
N VAL A 18 -8.23 4.61 -9.72
CA VAL A 18 -9.60 4.06 -9.60
C VAL A 18 -10.01 4.08 -8.12
N PRO A 19 -11.02 4.90 -7.75
CA PRO A 19 -11.35 5.14 -6.34
C PRO A 19 -12.42 4.17 -5.85
N THR A 20 -12.04 2.91 -5.64
CA THR A 20 -12.93 1.79 -5.31
C THR A 20 -13.90 2.08 -4.18
N GLY A 21 -13.41 2.60 -3.05
CA GLY A 21 -14.25 2.93 -1.90
C GLY A 21 -15.25 4.06 -2.16
N HIS A 22 -14.85 5.10 -2.92
CA HIS A 22 -15.76 6.17 -3.30
C HIS A 22 -16.88 5.64 -4.21
N ILE A 23 -16.54 4.83 -5.22
CA ILE A 23 -17.50 4.25 -6.16
C ILE A 23 -18.53 3.40 -5.41
N ILE A 24 -18.08 2.53 -4.50
CA ILE A 24 -18.96 1.64 -3.73
C ILE A 24 -19.89 2.44 -2.82
N VAL A 25 -19.36 3.39 -2.03
CA VAL A 25 -20.18 4.19 -1.12
C VAL A 25 -21.17 5.06 -1.89
N ARG A 26 -20.73 5.66 -3.00
CA ARG A 26 -21.61 6.46 -3.86
C ARG A 26 -22.75 5.65 -4.45
N LYS A 27 -22.48 4.40 -4.89
CA LYS A 27 -23.51 3.51 -5.43
C LYS A 27 -24.51 3.03 -4.37
N ILE A 28 -24.07 2.76 -3.14
CA ILE A 28 -24.93 2.15 -2.11
C ILE A 28 -25.66 3.22 -1.28
N LYS A 29 -24.99 4.32 -0.91
CA LYS A 29 -25.57 5.37 -0.03
C LYS A 29 -25.86 6.69 -0.74
N GLY A 30 -25.41 6.88 -1.98
CA GLY A 30 -25.60 8.15 -2.70
C GLY A 30 -24.74 9.31 -2.21
N ILE A 31 -23.86 9.12 -1.22
CA ILE A 31 -23.05 10.17 -0.58
C ILE A 31 -21.61 10.19 -1.09
N ASP A 32 -20.93 11.31 -0.91
CA ASP A 32 -19.48 11.39 -1.10
C ASP A 32 -18.77 11.00 0.20
N ILE A 33 -18.02 9.89 0.18
CA ILE A 33 -17.29 9.38 1.34
C ILE A 33 -16.24 10.38 1.87
N ARG A 34 -15.78 11.31 1.04
CA ARG A 34 -14.80 12.34 1.42
C ARG A 34 -15.36 13.41 2.35
N GLU A 35 -16.69 13.52 2.42
CA GLU A 35 -17.43 14.44 3.31
C GLU A 35 -17.79 13.78 4.63
N THR A 36 -17.41 12.49 4.83
CA THR A 36 -17.80 11.71 6.00
C THR A 36 -16.62 11.04 6.70
N GLY A 37 -16.72 10.85 7.99
CA GLY A 37 -15.74 10.11 8.81
C GLY A 37 -14.34 10.73 8.75
N SER A 38 -13.37 10.00 8.18
CA SER A 38 -11.99 10.49 8.05
C SER A 38 -11.72 11.26 6.75
N GLY A 39 -12.70 11.44 5.89
CA GLY A 39 -12.53 12.07 4.57
C GLY A 39 -11.72 11.25 3.56
N SER A 40 -11.28 10.03 3.93
CA SER A 40 -10.49 9.14 3.08
C SER A 40 -11.39 8.19 2.30
N THR A 41 -11.00 7.81 1.09
CA THR A 41 -11.71 6.82 0.27
C THR A 41 -11.36 5.36 0.61
N GLY A 42 -10.46 5.13 1.57
CA GLY A 42 -9.94 3.80 1.89
C GLY A 42 -10.88 2.93 2.75
N ALA A 43 -10.55 1.65 2.81
CA ALA A 43 -11.30 0.57 3.46
C ALA A 43 -11.80 0.89 4.88
N THR A 44 -10.98 1.54 5.71
CA THR A 44 -11.35 1.88 7.10
C THR A 44 -12.52 2.87 7.15
N ASN A 45 -12.58 3.85 6.24
CA ASN A 45 -13.69 4.79 6.18
C ASN A 45 -14.93 4.15 5.58
N VAL A 46 -14.76 3.29 4.56
CA VAL A 46 -15.86 2.48 4.00
C VAL A 46 -16.46 1.56 5.08
N ASN A 47 -15.64 0.91 5.91
CA ASN A 47 -16.10 0.11 7.04
C ASN A 47 -16.99 0.91 8.01
N ARG A 48 -16.62 2.15 8.30
CA ARG A 48 -17.43 3.03 9.15
C ARG A 48 -18.78 3.40 8.52
N GLN A 49 -18.84 3.49 7.20
CA GLN A 49 -20.04 3.89 6.47
C GLN A 49 -20.98 2.73 6.11
N LEU A 50 -20.43 1.60 5.70
CA LEU A 50 -21.16 0.47 5.11
C LEU A 50 -21.00 -0.85 5.88
N GLY A 51 -20.16 -0.86 6.93
CA GLY A 51 -19.87 -2.08 7.68
C GLY A 51 -18.68 -2.87 7.16
N ARG A 52 -18.32 -3.92 7.91
CA ARG A 52 -17.07 -4.66 7.80
C ARG A 52 -16.87 -5.33 6.44
N ASP A 53 -17.91 -5.92 5.88
CA ASP A 53 -17.78 -6.68 4.63
C ASP A 53 -17.45 -5.78 3.44
N TRP A 54 -18.06 -4.60 3.35
CA TRP A 54 -17.73 -3.60 2.36
C TRP A 54 -16.34 -3.00 2.58
N GLY A 55 -15.95 -2.79 3.83
CA GLY A 55 -14.59 -2.36 4.17
C GLY A 55 -13.55 -3.38 3.72
N ARG A 56 -13.79 -4.68 3.94
CA ARG A 56 -12.93 -5.78 3.47
C ARG A 56 -12.88 -5.86 1.95
N ALA A 57 -14.02 -5.74 1.28
CA ALA A 57 -14.09 -5.74 -0.18
C ALA A 57 -13.21 -4.63 -0.77
N VAL A 58 -13.29 -3.41 -0.24
CA VAL A 58 -12.44 -2.29 -0.67
C VAL A 58 -10.97 -2.54 -0.34
N LEU A 59 -10.64 -3.12 0.82
CA LEU A 59 -9.27 -3.49 1.19
C LEU A 59 -8.66 -4.44 0.14
N ILE A 60 -9.41 -5.48 -0.24
CA ILE A 60 -8.99 -6.48 -1.23
C ILE A 60 -8.83 -5.85 -2.62
N LEU A 61 -9.80 -5.05 -3.07
CA LEU A 61 -9.75 -4.39 -4.38
C LEU A 61 -8.59 -3.39 -4.48
N ASP A 62 -8.33 -2.64 -3.42
CA ASP A 62 -7.20 -1.71 -3.36
C ASP A 62 -5.85 -2.43 -3.30
N ALA A 63 -5.76 -3.59 -2.64
CA ALA A 63 -4.58 -4.44 -2.68
C ALA A 63 -4.40 -5.08 -4.07
N LEU A 64 -5.48 -5.55 -4.68
CA LEU A 64 -5.45 -6.21 -5.99
C LEU A 64 -4.91 -5.29 -7.09
N LYS A 65 -5.28 -4.00 -7.11
CA LYS A 65 -4.72 -3.07 -8.12
C LYS A 65 -3.21 -2.88 -7.97
N GLY A 66 -2.69 -2.83 -6.73
CA GLY A 66 -1.25 -2.80 -6.45
C GLY A 66 -0.55 -4.08 -6.88
N PHE A 67 -1.15 -5.22 -6.54
CA PHE A 67 -0.66 -6.54 -6.94
C PHE A 67 -0.57 -6.69 -8.46
N LEU A 68 -1.63 -6.36 -9.19
CA LEU A 68 -1.69 -6.51 -10.65
C LEU A 68 -0.61 -5.67 -11.35
N VAL A 69 -0.43 -4.41 -10.94
CA VAL A 69 0.64 -3.56 -11.51
C VAL A 69 2.01 -4.13 -11.19
N ALA A 70 2.28 -4.47 -9.92
CA ALA A 70 3.58 -4.98 -9.54
C ALA A 70 3.90 -6.32 -10.21
N ALA A 71 2.94 -7.26 -10.27
CA ALA A 71 3.11 -8.53 -10.96
C ALA A 71 3.41 -8.32 -12.45
N PHE A 72 2.64 -7.45 -13.11
CA PHE A 72 2.83 -7.13 -14.53
C PHE A 72 4.23 -6.55 -14.80
N VAL A 73 4.62 -5.49 -14.07
CA VAL A 73 5.89 -4.82 -14.36
C VAL A 73 7.10 -5.66 -13.98
N LEU A 74 7.02 -6.46 -12.92
CA LEU A 74 8.11 -7.36 -12.53
C LEU A 74 8.25 -8.55 -13.48
N PHE A 75 7.17 -8.98 -14.14
CA PHE A 75 7.23 -10.02 -15.15
C PHE A 75 7.79 -9.50 -16.48
N PHE A 76 7.27 -8.38 -16.99
CA PHE A 76 7.62 -7.86 -18.32
C PHE A 76 8.84 -6.95 -18.32
N PHE A 77 9.13 -6.25 -17.21
CA PHE A 77 10.20 -5.26 -17.08
C PHE A 77 11.25 -5.66 -16.05
N ARG A 78 11.44 -6.95 -15.78
CA ARG A 78 12.39 -7.47 -14.78
C ARG A 78 13.86 -7.03 -15.02
N PHE A 79 14.22 -6.69 -16.24
CA PHE A 79 15.54 -6.19 -16.62
C PHE A 79 15.65 -4.66 -16.54
N ASN A 80 14.54 -3.95 -16.32
CA ASN A 80 14.52 -2.49 -16.12
C ASN A 80 13.77 -2.15 -14.82
N LEU A 81 14.45 -2.38 -13.71
CA LEU A 81 13.86 -2.19 -12.37
C LEU A 81 13.53 -0.72 -12.06
N TRP A 82 14.07 0.24 -12.80
CA TRP A 82 13.69 1.65 -12.70
C TRP A 82 12.25 1.86 -13.20
N ILE A 83 11.92 1.30 -14.35
CA ILE A 83 10.56 1.38 -14.89
C ILE A 83 9.58 0.62 -14.00
N ALA A 84 9.96 -0.58 -13.54
CA ALA A 84 9.15 -1.35 -12.60
C ALA A 84 8.90 -0.57 -11.29
N GLY A 85 9.97 -0.03 -10.68
CA GLY A 85 9.87 0.77 -9.46
C GLY A 85 9.03 2.03 -9.63
N LEU A 86 9.16 2.74 -10.75
CA LEU A 86 8.37 3.93 -11.05
C LEU A 86 6.88 3.60 -11.21
N ALA A 87 6.53 2.54 -11.94
CA ALA A 87 5.15 2.08 -12.10
C ALA A 87 4.53 1.66 -10.76
N ILE A 88 5.30 0.93 -9.93
CA ILE A 88 4.95 0.55 -8.57
C ILE A 88 4.71 1.79 -7.70
N PHE A 89 5.56 2.80 -7.80
CA PHE A 89 5.39 4.05 -7.08
C PHE A 89 4.10 4.77 -7.53
N LEU A 90 3.85 4.82 -8.83
CA LEU A 90 2.73 5.55 -9.39
C LEU A 90 1.36 4.90 -9.16
N VAL A 91 1.26 3.58 -9.04
CA VAL A 91 -0.02 2.95 -8.65
C VAL A 91 -0.44 3.33 -7.24
N VAL A 92 0.52 3.44 -6.30
CA VAL A 92 0.24 3.89 -4.93
C VAL A 92 -0.04 5.38 -4.90
N LEU A 93 0.74 6.18 -5.64
CA LEU A 93 0.50 7.63 -5.78
C LEU A 93 -0.90 7.91 -6.35
N GLY A 94 -1.32 7.17 -7.39
CA GLY A 94 -2.66 7.27 -7.98
C GLY A 94 -3.77 6.95 -6.97
N HIS A 95 -3.58 5.96 -6.10
CA HIS A 95 -4.53 5.68 -5.03
C HIS A 95 -4.64 6.84 -4.01
N VAL A 96 -3.51 7.49 -3.68
CA VAL A 96 -3.50 8.60 -2.71
C VAL A 96 -3.99 9.89 -3.35
N TYR A 97 -3.54 10.17 -4.57
CA TYR A 97 -3.89 11.36 -5.34
C TYR A 97 -4.59 10.99 -6.66
N PRO A 98 -5.81 10.43 -6.60
CA PRO A 98 -6.53 10.00 -7.80
C PRO A 98 -6.98 11.19 -8.64
N VAL A 99 -6.64 11.17 -9.94
CA VAL A 99 -7.06 12.21 -10.89
C VAL A 99 -8.58 12.33 -10.97
N PHE A 100 -9.30 11.21 -10.88
CA PHE A 100 -10.77 11.17 -10.96
C PHE A 100 -11.49 11.81 -9.75
N LEU A 101 -10.78 12.06 -8.64
CA LEU A 101 -11.34 12.68 -7.43
C LEU A 101 -10.66 14.00 -7.04
N LYS A 102 -10.11 14.73 -8.02
CA LYS A 102 -9.37 15.99 -7.78
C LYS A 102 -8.27 15.80 -6.74
N PHE A 103 -7.53 14.70 -6.87
CA PHE A 103 -6.37 14.33 -6.03
C PHE A 103 -6.68 14.14 -4.53
N ARG A 104 -7.92 13.74 -4.19
CA ARG A 104 -8.33 13.43 -2.80
C ARG A 104 -8.74 11.97 -2.68
N GLY A 105 -7.79 11.09 -2.34
CA GLY A 105 -7.96 9.64 -2.30
C GLY A 105 -7.82 9.01 -0.93
N GLY A 106 -7.18 7.82 -0.92
CA GLY A 106 -6.88 7.04 0.27
C GLY A 106 -5.48 7.31 0.83
N LYS A 107 -4.99 6.41 1.70
CA LYS A 107 -3.66 6.54 2.31
C LYS A 107 -2.59 5.64 1.67
N GLY A 108 -2.97 4.74 0.80
CA GLY A 108 -2.07 3.91 0.03
C GLY A 108 -1.67 2.57 0.66
N VAL A 109 -2.00 2.29 1.93
CA VAL A 109 -1.53 1.09 2.66
C VAL A 109 -1.96 -0.21 1.97
N ALA A 110 -3.24 -0.37 1.63
CA ALA A 110 -3.75 -1.59 1.00
C ALA A 110 -3.08 -1.82 -0.37
N THR A 111 -3.00 -0.78 -1.20
CA THR A 111 -2.34 -0.84 -2.51
C THR A 111 -0.86 -1.17 -2.37
N PHE A 112 -0.18 -0.59 -1.39
CA PHE A 112 1.22 -0.90 -1.09
C PHE A 112 1.43 -2.35 -0.62
N VAL A 113 0.56 -2.87 0.25
CA VAL A 113 0.60 -4.29 0.65
C VAL A 113 0.43 -5.20 -0.56
N GLY A 114 -0.48 -4.86 -1.47
CA GLY A 114 -0.65 -5.57 -2.74
C GLY A 114 0.63 -5.56 -3.60
N VAL A 115 1.31 -4.43 -3.68
CA VAL A 115 2.61 -4.30 -4.36
C VAL A 115 3.69 -5.20 -3.76
N LEU A 116 3.74 -5.32 -2.43
CA LEU A 116 4.77 -6.10 -1.75
C LEU A 116 4.68 -7.60 -2.10
N ILE A 117 3.50 -8.16 -2.37
CA ILE A 117 3.33 -9.59 -2.60
C ILE A 117 4.17 -10.09 -3.80
N PRO A 118 4.06 -9.54 -5.03
CA PRO A 118 4.91 -9.96 -6.15
C PRO A 118 6.41 -9.71 -5.93
N ILE A 119 6.75 -8.61 -5.24
CA ILE A 119 8.15 -8.30 -4.92
C ILE A 119 8.74 -9.36 -4.00
N LEU A 120 7.99 -9.76 -2.95
CA LEU A 120 8.42 -10.81 -2.04
C LEU A 120 8.55 -12.15 -2.75
N VAL A 121 7.62 -12.51 -3.65
CA VAL A 121 7.70 -13.72 -4.46
C VAL A 121 8.92 -13.72 -5.36
N LEU A 122 9.24 -12.57 -5.99
CA LEU A 122 10.45 -12.42 -6.80
C LEU A 122 11.72 -12.57 -5.96
N CYS A 123 11.78 -11.94 -4.81
CA CYS A 123 12.89 -12.06 -3.88
C CYS A 123 13.06 -13.49 -3.36
N LEU A 124 11.95 -14.20 -3.09
CA LEU A 124 11.97 -15.60 -2.63
C LEU A 124 12.45 -16.56 -3.72
N GLY A 125 12.07 -16.31 -4.99
CA GLY A 125 12.49 -17.12 -6.15
C GLY A 125 13.98 -16.98 -6.48
N GLY A 126 14.61 -15.85 -6.07
CA GLY A 126 16.02 -15.56 -6.30
C GLY A 126 16.95 -15.84 -5.11
N PHE A 127 16.41 -15.95 -3.89
CA PHE A 127 17.19 -16.12 -2.66
C PHE A 127 16.48 -17.05 -1.67
N PRO A 128 16.75 -18.34 -1.70
CA PRO A 128 16.15 -19.32 -0.80
C PRO A 128 16.81 -19.28 0.59
N HIS A 129 17.03 -18.09 1.18
CA HIS A 129 17.50 -18.03 2.54
C HIS A 129 16.33 -18.18 3.52
N PRO A 130 16.38 -19.15 4.45
CA PRO A 130 15.34 -19.37 5.47
C PRO A 130 14.98 -18.10 6.26
N TRP A 131 15.93 -17.21 6.47
CA TRP A 131 15.76 -15.93 7.17
C TRP A 131 14.77 -15.00 6.48
N THR A 132 14.66 -15.03 5.15
CA THR A 132 13.75 -14.19 4.36
C THR A 132 12.30 -14.50 4.69
N TYR A 133 11.95 -15.80 4.74
CA TYR A 133 10.60 -16.23 5.11
C TYR A 133 10.24 -15.88 6.55
N GLY A 134 11.19 -16.07 7.47
CA GLY A 134 11.01 -15.71 8.87
C GLY A 134 10.77 -14.21 9.09
N ALA A 135 11.53 -13.38 8.38
CA ALA A 135 11.39 -11.93 8.49
C ALA A 135 10.05 -11.43 7.91
N ILE A 136 9.62 -11.96 6.75
CA ILE A 136 8.30 -11.64 6.17
C ILE A 136 7.18 -12.07 7.11
N ALA A 137 7.25 -13.28 7.63
CA ALA A 137 6.29 -13.76 8.62
C ALA A 137 6.27 -12.84 9.85
N GLY A 138 7.45 -12.42 10.33
CA GLY A 138 7.60 -11.48 11.44
C GLY A 138 6.94 -10.11 11.18
N VAL A 139 7.09 -9.57 9.97
CA VAL A 139 6.44 -8.30 9.57
C VAL A 139 4.91 -8.44 9.58
N VAL A 140 4.37 -9.52 9.00
CA VAL A 140 2.92 -9.77 8.95
C VAL A 140 2.37 -10.04 10.35
N ILE A 141 3.02 -10.91 11.11
CA ILE A 141 2.61 -11.27 12.47
C ILE A 141 2.66 -10.03 13.38
N GLY A 142 3.73 -9.25 13.31
CA GLY A 142 3.87 -8.02 14.10
C GLY A 142 2.76 -7.02 13.80
N TRP A 143 2.41 -6.81 12.53
CA TRP A 143 1.29 -5.98 12.14
C TRP A 143 -0.05 -6.49 12.68
N VAL A 144 -0.32 -7.80 12.56
CA VAL A 144 -1.55 -8.43 13.08
C VAL A 144 -1.63 -8.29 14.60
N ILE A 145 -0.51 -8.50 15.32
CA ILE A 145 -0.46 -8.35 16.78
C ILE A 145 -0.82 -6.92 17.18
N VAL A 146 -0.16 -5.90 16.60
CA VAL A 146 -0.43 -4.50 16.92
C VAL A 146 -1.89 -4.15 16.63
N TYR A 147 -2.43 -4.64 15.50
CA TYR A 147 -3.84 -4.42 15.17
C TYR A 147 -4.79 -5.09 16.19
N LYS A 148 -4.58 -6.36 16.54
CA LYS A 148 -5.44 -7.07 17.51
C LYS A 148 -5.39 -6.46 18.91
N LEU A 149 -4.22 -6.01 19.35
CA LEU A 149 -4.06 -5.41 20.69
C LEU A 149 -4.70 -4.02 20.79
N ARG A 150 -4.55 -3.20 19.76
CA ARG A 150 -4.95 -1.78 19.81
C ARG A 150 -6.24 -1.48 19.04
N LYS A 151 -6.58 -2.32 18.05
CA LYS A 151 -7.70 -2.11 17.11
C LYS A 151 -7.65 -0.75 16.38
N GLN A 152 -6.48 -0.16 16.29
CA GLN A 152 -6.22 1.14 15.66
C GLN A 152 -5.49 0.94 14.33
N MET A 153 -6.22 1.01 13.21
CA MET A 153 -5.65 0.78 11.88
C MET A 153 -4.53 1.78 11.54
N GLY A 154 -4.63 3.02 12.00
CA GLY A 154 -3.59 4.03 11.78
C GLY A 154 -2.26 3.65 12.42
N LEU A 155 -2.28 3.20 13.69
CA LEU A 155 -1.09 2.74 14.41
C LEU A 155 -0.48 1.50 13.73
N SER A 156 -1.32 0.51 13.42
CA SER A 156 -0.86 -0.73 12.79
C SER A 156 -0.23 -0.47 11.41
N SER A 157 -0.79 0.47 10.63
CA SER A 157 -0.23 0.87 9.34
C SER A 157 1.14 1.54 9.48
N LEU A 158 1.32 2.44 10.46
CA LEU A 158 2.61 3.07 10.73
C LEU A 158 3.66 2.05 11.19
N PHE A 159 3.26 1.11 12.04
CA PHE A 159 4.14 0.02 12.49
C PHE A 159 4.55 -0.88 11.32
N LEU A 160 3.61 -1.23 10.42
CA LEU A 160 3.91 -1.98 9.21
C LEU A 160 4.96 -1.26 8.34
N MET A 161 4.80 0.04 8.11
CA MET A 161 5.75 0.81 7.29
C MET A 161 7.15 0.84 7.92
N ALA A 162 7.24 0.97 9.24
CA ALA A 162 8.52 0.91 9.96
C ALA A 162 9.20 -0.46 9.80
N LEU A 163 8.45 -1.55 9.96
CA LEU A 163 8.97 -2.91 9.76
C LEU A 163 9.42 -3.15 8.31
N VAL A 164 8.70 -2.64 7.32
CA VAL A 164 9.08 -2.74 5.90
C VAL A 164 10.39 -2.01 5.64
N ILE A 165 10.57 -0.79 6.18
CA ILE A 165 11.82 -0.03 6.03
C ILE A 165 12.99 -0.78 6.67
N LEU A 166 12.80 -1.30 7.87
CA LEU A 166 13.83 -2.08 8.58
C LEU A 166 14.20 -3.36 7.82
N TYR A 167 13.21 -4.08 7.29
CA TYR A 167 13.42 -5.30 6.52
C TYR A 167 14.20 -5.04 5.23
N PHE A 168 13.73 -4.12 4.38
CA PHE A 168 14.39 -3.83 3.11
C PHE A 168 15.74 -3.11 3.29
N GLY A 169 15.85 -2.23 4.30
CA GLY A 169 17.13 -1.60 4.67
C GLY A 169 18.14 -2.61 5.19
N GLY A 170 17.70 -3.58 6.00
CA GLY A 170 18.56 -4.68 6.48
C GLY A 170 19.02 -5.58 5.35
N LEU A 171 18.14 -5.94 4.40
CA LEU A 171 18.52 -6.74 3.23
C LEU A 171 19.66 -6.11 2.45
N THR A 172 19.61 -4.80 2.20
CA THR A 172 20.68 -4.09 1.46
C THR A 172 21.98 -3.96 2.23
N ALA A 173 21.93 -3.94 3.56
CA ALA A 173 23.12 -3.81 4.41
C ALA A 173 23.87 -5.15 4.60
N PHE A 174 23.16 -6.28 4.57
CA PHE A 174 23.71 -7.59 4.94
C PHE A 174 23.85 -8.57 3.76
N THR A 175 23.43 -8.20 2.56
CA THR A 175 23.55 -9.06 1.36
C THR A 175 24.17 -8.29 0.22
N GLU A 176 24.87 -8.99 -0.70
CA GLU A 176 25.31 -8.42 -2.00
C GLU A 176 24.10 -8.16 -2.93
N PHE A 177 23.04 -7.56 -2.37
CA PHE A 177 21.72 -7.39 -2.98
C PHE A 177 21.68 -6.22 -3.99
N SER A 178 22.81 -5.93 -4.66
CA SER A 178 22.92 -4.81 -5.60
C SER A 178 21.88 -4.87 -6.73
N ALA A 179 21.49 -6.08 -7.17
CA ALA A 179 20.52 -6.25 -8.25
C ALA A 179 19.11 -5.70 -7.93
N TYR A 180 18.71 -5.67 -6.64
CA TYR A 180 17.38 -5.19 -6.23
C TYR A 180 17.41 -3.88 -5.44
N SER A 181 18.57 -3.25 -5.32
CA SER A 181 18.72 -1.95 -4.64
C SER A 181 17.74 -0.90 -5.16
N THR A 182 17.48 -0.89 -6.47
CA THR A 182 16.49 -0.01 -7.10
C THR A 182 15.08 -0.20 -6.52
N LEU A 183 14.61 -1.44 -6.42
CA LEU A 183 13.28 -1.72 -5.83
C LEU A 183 13.24 -1.34 -4.36
N THR A 184 14.31 -1.60 -3.61
CA THR A 184 14.43 -1.21 -2.20
C THR A 184 14.30 0.30 -2.04
N ILE A 185 14.94 1.10 -2.91
CA ILE A 185 14.78 2.56 -2.90
C ILE A 185 13.30 2.94 -3.09
N PHE A 186 12.63 2.40 -4.12
CA PHE A 186 11.22 2.72 -4.36
C PHE A 186 10.31 2.27 -3.22
N ILE A 187 10.52 1.09 -2.63
CA ILE A 187 9.75 0.59 -1.49
C ILE A 187 9.95 1.49 -0.27
N THR A 188 11.18 1.87 0.02
CA THR A 188 11.50 2.78 1.13
C THR A 188 10.85 4.15 0.93
N LEU A 189 10.96 4.73 -0.27
CA LEU A 189 10.30 5.99 -0.61
C LEU A 189 8.77 5.90 -0.46
N LEU A 190 8.17 4.79 -0.91
CA LEU A 190 6.73 4.55 -0.74
C LEU A 190 6.33 4.43 0.73
N ALA A 191 7.10 3.70 1.53
CA ALA A 191 6.81 3.56 2.97
C ALA A 191 6.90 4.91 3.68
N LEU A 192 7.92 5.72 3.39
CA LEU A 192 8.05 7.09 3.91
C LEU A 192 6.90 7.99 3.44
N PHE A 193 6.54 7.93 2.16
CA PHE A 193 5.40 8.65 1.59
C PHE A 193 4.09 8.29 2.31
N ILE A 194 3.84 7.00 2.58
CA ILE A 194 2.67 6.54 3.32
C ILE A 194 2.70 7.04 4.77
N ILE A 195 3.86 7.03 5.44
CA ILE A 195 4.02 7.59 6.79
C ILE A 195 3.64 9.09 6.79
N CYS A 196 4.11 9.86 5.82
CA CYS A 196 3.74 11.27 5.68
C CYS A 196 2.23 11.47 5.49
N ASN A 197 1.55 10.59 4.73
CA ASN A 197 0.10 10.63 4.55
C ASN A 197 -0.70 10.22 5.81
N HIS A 198 -0.03 9.68 6.83
CA HIS A 198 -0.64 9.34 8.11
C HIS A 198 -0.52 10.47 9.16
N ARG A 199 -0.15 11.69 8.76
CA ARG A 199 0.00 12.85 9.67
C ARG A 199 -1.20 13.08 10.59
N GLU A 200 -2.43 12.93 10.09
CA GLU A 200 -3.65 13.07 10.89
C GLU A 200 -3.83 11.91 11.89
N ASN A 201 -3.47 10.67 11.50
CA ASN A 201 -3.47 9.54 12.43
C ASN A 201 -2.42 9.74 13.52
N TRP A 202 -1.23 10.22 13.15
CA TRP A 202 -0.16 10.54 14.10
C TRP A 202 -0.61 11.56 15.13
N ARG A 203 -1.21 12.68 14.69
CA ARG A 203 -1.78 13.69 15.60
C ARG A 203 -2.84 13.11 16.54
N ARG A 204 -3.74 12.25 16.03
CA ARG A 204 -4.77 11.60 16.85
C ARG A 204 -4.19 10.59 17.82
N LEU A 205 -3.16 9.84 17.43
CA LEU A 205 -2.45 8.92 18.33
C LEU A 205 -1.82 9.66 19.51
N TRP A 206 -1.12 10.77 19.26
CA TRP A 206 -0.53 11.60 20.31
C TRP A 206 -1.57 12.17 21.29
N ARG A 207 -2.77 12.46 20.80
CA ARG A 207 -3.89 12.96 21.61
C ARG A 207 -4.72 11.85 22.25
N GLY A 208 -4.40 10.58 22.05
CA GLY A 208 -5.20 9.45 22.49
C GLY A 208 -6.58 9.34 21.82
N GLN A 209 -6.76 9.98 20.66
CA GLN A 209 -8.04 10.12 19.95
C GLN A 209 -8.13 9.27 18.67
N GLU A 210 -7.17 8.38 18.41
CA GLU A 210 -7.23 7.52 17.22
C GLU A 210 -8.36 6.50 17.37
N PRO A 211 -9.35 6.48 16.44
CA PRO A 211 -10.51 5.63 16.55
C PRO A 211 -10.15 4.15 16.40
N LYS A 212 -10.79 3.31 17.20
CA LYS A 212 -10.76 1.86 17.03
C LYS A 212 -11.60 1.45 15.82
N THR A 213 -11.28 0.32 15.22
CA THR A 213 -11.99 -0.26 14.07
C THR A 213 -11.92 -1.78 14.08
N ASP A 214 -12.99 -2.43 13.68
CA ASP A 214 -13.11 -3.90 13.54
C ASP A 214 -13.15 -4.25 12.04
N LEU A 215 -12.09 -3.98 11.30
CA LEU A 215 -12.02 -4.24 9.86
C LEU A 215 -11.55 -5.67 9.56
N ILE A 216 -10.62 -6.22 10.37
CA ILE A 216 -9.96 -7.51 10.16
C ILE A 216 -10.42 -8.53 11.19
#